data_dc7e4ef32efbcd25fffd5fbf5c97300d
#
_entry.id   dc7e4ef32efbcd25fffd5fbf5c97300d
#
_cell.length_a   1.000
_cell.length_b   1.000
_cell.length_c   1.000
_cell.angle_alpha   90.00
_cell.angle_beta   90.00
_cell.angle_gamma   90.00
#
_symmetry.space_group_name_H-M   'P 1'
#
loop_
_entity.id
_entity.type
_entity.pdbx_description
1 polymer ?
#
loop_
_entity_poly.entity_id
_entity_poly.type
_entity_poly.pdbx_seq_one_letter_code
_entity_poly.pdbx_strand_id
1 'polypeptide(L)'
;MSLATAALPTDPEELRAFAAALQSELYAKTLHIEKLRGELARLKRARFGQSSEKIDRQIDLLELVIGDVEEAEAEDEARTASTSPASPRATPVARQGNRRPLPDHLPREIVTHPGPCACPACGSDKLRKVTNDEREVLEYIPSHFKVVVHVRPKLSCRDCETISQAPMPSLPIERGRPGAALLAHVAVSKYCDHLPLNRQSEIYAREGVELERSTMADWIGRMAWLLSTLSEAIGSYARAGPSVHADDTPVPVQEPGRGSTRTGRLWVVVRDERGWAPSHRPAAYYRYSPDRKGEHARALLAPCRGFLHADAYAGFDRLYEPDPNTGQARLVEVACWAHARREIFEEHAKTKSPLAREALERIGDIFAIEREINGRPPEERLAVRQARSVPLLTELKAFLENSLMRISRKGELAKAIRYSLKLWPALCRFTEDGRLEMTNNAAERAIRPLTLGRRNWTFLGSDSGGDRAAVFYTIIQTCRLNDINPEANLADIIGRIGDHPASRIDELVPWNWQPTNADLAAA
;
A
#
# COMPACT_ATOMS: atom_id res chain seq x y z
N MET A 1 38.31 7.00 -4.72
CA MET A 1 39.47 7.92 -4.90
C MET A 1 38.90 9.30 -5.09
N SER A 2 39.11 10.19 -4.12
CA SER A 2 38.66 11.58 -4.15
C SER A 2 39.36 12.29 -5.30
N LEU A 3 38.59 12.90 -6.20
CA LEU A 3 39.10 13.91 -7.14
C LEU A 3 39.42 15.16 -6.30
N ALA A 4 40.64 15.16 -5.74
CA ALA A 4 41.22 16.35 -5.15
C ALA A 4 41.25 17.44 -6.22
N THR A 5 40.77 18.63 -5.91
CA THR A 5 40.81 19.88 -6.61
C THR A 5 42.02 20.04 -7.53
N ALA A 6 42.00 19.40 -8.70
CA ALA A 6 42.93 19.70 -9.78
C ALA A 6 42.49 21.05 -10.37
N ALA A 7 43.42 22.01 -10.45
CA ALA A 7 43.18 23.29 -11.10
C ALA A 7 42.73 23.02 -12.55
N LEU A 8 41.66 23.68 -12.97
CA LEU A 8 41.15 23.55 -14.33
C LEU A 8 42.25 23.90 -15.34
N PRO A 9 42.47 23.10 -16.41
CA PRO A 9 43.41 23.45 -17.45
C PRO A 9 43.06 24.82 -18.06
N THR A 10 44.06 25.62 -18.32
CA THR A 10 43.87 26.96 -18.92
C THR A 10 43.94 26.92 -20.46
N ASP A 11 44.47 25.85 -21.02
CA ASP A 11 44.52 25.65 -22.45
C ASP A 11 43.17 25.11 -22.99
N PRO A 12 42.63 25.69 -24.09
CA PRO A 12 41.34 25.30 -24.65
C PRO A 12 41.25 23.83 -25.14
N GLU A 13 42.37 23.23 -25.58
CA GLU A 13 42.38 21.83 -25.99
C GLU A 13 42.41 20.88 -24.81
N GLU A 14 43.20 21.19 -23.79
CA GLU A 14 43.22 20.46 -22.53
C GLU A 14 41.88 20.56 -21.79
N LEU A 15 41.20 21.74 -21.85
CA LEU A 15 39.88 21.94 -21.24
C LEU A 15 38.81 21.08 -21.94
N ARG A 16 38.89 20.96 -23.28
CA ARG A 16 37.96 20.07 -24.02
C ARG A 16 38.21 18.61 -23.73
N ALA A 17 39.46 18.17 -23.60
CA ALA A 17 39.81 16.82 -23.25
C ALA A 17 39.34 16.48 -21.81
N PHE A 18 39.52 17.43 -20.88
CA PHE A 18 39.05 17.30 -19.51
C PHE A 18 37.51 17.22 -19.42
N ALA A 19 36.80 18.09 -20.17
CA ALA A 19 35.34 18.05 -20.24
C ALA A 19 34.82 16.73 -20.85
N ALA A 20 35.48 16.22 -21.89
CA ALA A 20 35.12 14.93 -22.48
C ALA A 20 35.36 13.75 -21.53
N ALA A 21 36.44 13.79 -20.73
CA ALA A 21 36.72 12.80 -19.72
C ALA A 21 35.66 12.81 -18.60
N LEU A 22 35.26 13.99 -18.11
CA LEU A 22 34.18 14.15 -17.13
C LEU A 22 32.82 13.68 -17.68
N GLN A 23 32.50 13.97 -18.93
CA GLN A 23 31.25 13.47 -19.54
C GLN A 23 31.26 11.96 -19.66
N SER A 24 32.41 11.34 -19.99
CA SER A 24 32.56 9.90 -20.04
C SER A 24 32.40 9.26 -18.66
N GLU A 25 32.96 9.89 -17.61
CA GLU A 25 32.82 9.41 -16.24
C GLU A 25 31.38 9.53 -15.75
N LEU A 26 30.71 10.66 -16.04
CA LEU A 26 29.30 10.87 -15.71
C LEU A 26 28.41 9.82 -16.40
N TYR A 27 28.67 9.57 -17.68
CA TYR A 27 27.95 8.55 -18.44
C TYR A 27 28.16 7.14 -17.86
N ALA A 28 29.39 6.80 -17.45
CA ALA A 28 29.71 5.52 -16.81
C ALA A 28 29.00 5.36 -15.45
N LYS A 29 28.95 6.42 -14.63
CA LYS A 29 28.20 6.44 -13.36
C LYS A 29 26.71 6.27 -13.58
N THR A 30 26.13 6.99 -14.54
CA THR A 30 24.70 6.87 -14.89
C THR A 30 24.34 5.43 -15.33
N LEU A 31 25.17 4.83 -16.19
CA LEU A 31 24.99 3.42 -16.58
C LEU A 31 25.11 2.46 -15.39
N HIS A 32 26.00 2.77 -14.43
CA HIS A 32 26.13 1.95 -13.22
C HIS A 32 24.89 2.02 -12.34
N ILE A 33 24.34 3.21 -12.13
CA ILE A 33 23.07 3.42 -11.39
C ILE A 33 21.92 2.69 -12.09
N GLU A 34 21.79 2.81 -13.41
CA GLU A 34 20.75 2.08 -14.15
C GLU A 34 20.90 0.57 -14.04
N LYS A 35 22.13 0.05 -14.05
CA LYS A 35 22.40 -1.37 -13.82
C LYS A 35 21.98 -1.81 -12.42
N LEU A 36 22.33 -1.05 -11.39
CA LEU A 36 21.92 -1.34 -10.00
C LEU A 36 20.41 -1.28 -9.83
N ARG A 37 19.74 -0.28 -10.41
CA ARG A 37 18.26 -0.18 -10.42
C ARG A 37 17.63 -1.38 -11.15
N GLY A 38 18.23 -1.84 -12.25
CA GLY A 38 17.80 -3.04 -12.95
C GLY A 38 17.96 -4.31 -12.12
N GLU A 39 19.08 -4.46 -11.41
CA GLU A 39 19.31 -5.59 -10.49
C GLU A 39 18.36 -5.56 -9.30
N LEU A 40 18.12 -4.39 -8.70
CA LEU A 40 17.13 -4.18 -7.65
C LEU A 40 15.72 -4.54 -8.11
N ALA A 41 15.32 -4.09 -9.30
CA ALA A 41 14.03 -4.44 -9.89
C ALA A 41 13.91 -5.95 -10.15
N ARG A 42 15.00 -6.62 -10.54
CA ARG A 42 15.07 -8.06 -10.72
C ARG A 42 14.91 -8.80 -9.38
N LEU A 43 15.63 -8.37 -8.35
CA LEU A 43 15.55 -8.97 -7.01
C LEU A 43 14.18 -8.73 -6.36
N LYS A 44 13.62 -7.52 -6.49
CA LYS A 44 12.25 -7.22 -6.06
C LYS A 44 11.21 -8.12 -6.75
N ARG A 45 11.39 -8.45 -8.04
CA ARG A 45 10.52 -9.40 -8.77
C ARG A 45 10.76 -10.85 -8.34
N ALA A 46 12.01 -11.24 -8.12
CA ALA A 46 12.36 -12.59 -7.63
C ALA A 46 11.79 -12.88 -6.23
N ARG A 47 11.58 -11.85 -5.42
CA ARG A 47 11.02 -11.93 -4.06
C ARG A 47 9.56 -12.40 -4.00
N PHE A 48 8.78 -12.22 -5.05
CA PHE A 48 7.36 -12.63 -5.06
C PHE A 48 7.14 -14.15 -5.15
N GLY A 49 8.20 -14.98 -5.20
CA GLY A 49 8.12 -16.43 -5.31
C GLY A 49 8.77 -17.26 -4.21
N GLN A 50 9.76 -16.75 -3.49
CA GLN A 50 10.45 -17.45 -2.40
C GLN A 50 10.90 -16.46 -1.34
N SER A 51 10.48 -16.64 -0.09
CA SER A 51 11.01 -15.90 1.05
C SER A 51 12.41 -16.44 1.38
N SER A 52 13.42 -15.87 0.76
CA SER A 52 14.81 -16.08 1.11
C SER A 52 15.29 -14.83 1.83
N GLU A 53 15.60 -14.94 3.13
CA GLU A 53 16.26 -13.87 3.92
C GLU A 53 17.51 -13.32 3.21
N LYS A 54 18.15 -14.14 2.38
CA LYS A 54 19.32 -13.76 1.60
C LYS A 54 18.98 -12.79 0.47
N ILE A 55 17.85 -12.97 -0.22
CA ILE A 55 17.38 -12.06 -1.27
C ILE A 55 16.91 -10.74 -0.64
N ASP A 56 16.26 -10.82 0.51
CA ASP A 56 15.82 -9.63 1.24
C ASP A 56 17.00 -8.77 1.68
N ARG A 57 18.07 -9.37 2.25
CA ARG A 57 19.31 -8.66 2.58
C ARG A 57 20.00 -8.07 1.34
N GLN A 58 19.97 -8.76 0.20
CA GLN A 58 20.53 -8.23 -1.04
C GLN A 58 19.74 -7.03 -1.57
N ILE A 59 18.41 -7.03 -1.45
CA ILE A 59 17.57 -5.89 -1.79
C ILE A 59 17.88 -4.69 -0.89
N ASP A 60 17.92 -4.92 0.42
CA ASP A 60 18.20 -3.87 1.41
C ASP A 60 19.61 -3.27 1.20
N LEU A 61 20.60 -4.12 0.89
CA LEU A 61 21.96 -3.66 0.59
C LEU A 61 22.02 -2.82 -0.71
N LEU A 62 21.30 -3.24 -1.77
CA LEU A 62 21.26 -2.49 -3.02
C LEU A 62 20.50 -1.16 -2.89
N GLU A 63 19.43 -1.12 -2.08
CA GLU A 63 18.72 0.13 -1.77
C GLU A 63 19.62 1.10 -0.99
N LEU A 64 20.42 0.59 -0.05
CA LEU A 64 21.40 1.39 0.68
C LEU A 64 22.48 1.95 -0.26
N VAL A 65 23.05 1.13 -1.13
CA VAL A 65 24.08 1.58 -2.09
C VAL A 65 23.54 2.61 -3.08
N ILE A 66 22.30 2.46 -3.54
CA ILE A 66 21.64 3.45 -4.41
C ILE A 66 21.42 4.76 -3.64
N GLY A 67 20.95 4.67 -2.39
CA GLY A 67 20.79 5.84 -1.51
C GLY A 67 22.10 6.59 -1.27
N ASP A 68 23.18 5.88 -0.95
CA ASP A 68 24.51 6.46 -0.74
C ASP A 68 25.05 7.16 -2.00
N VAL A 69 24.77 6.62 -3.19
CA VAL A 69 25.16 7.25 -4.47
C VAL A 69 24.33 8.49 -4.75
N GLU A 70 23.02 8.45 -4.52
CA GLU A 70 22.12 9.59 -4.70
C GLU A 70 22.43 10.71 -3.69
N GLU A 71 22.78 10.38 -2.43
CA GLU A 71 23.26 11.34 -1.43
C GLU A 71 24.58 11.99 -1.83
N ALA A 72 25.54 11.21 -2.34
CA ALA A 72 26.82 11.74 -2.79
C ALA A 72 26.67 12.67 -4.01
N GLU A 73 25.77 12.36 -4.93
CA GLU A 73 25.44 13.23 -6.07
C GLU A 73 24.81 14.55 -5.58
N ALA A 74 23.89 14.51 -4.60
CA ALA A 74 23.27 15.68 -4.02
C ALA A 74 24.29 16.56 -3.26
N GLU A 75 25.25 15.96 -2.54
CA GLU A 75 26.36 16.68 -1.89
C GLU A 75 27.27 17.38 -2.90
N ASP A 76 27.63 16.69 -3.99
CA ASP A 76 28.46 17.27 -5.04
C ASP A 76 27.76 18.41 -5.77
N GLU A 77 26.44 18.28 -6.02
CA GLU A 77 25.62 19.37 -6.56
C GLU A 77 25.57 20.57 -5.61
N ALA A 78 25.38 20.36 -4.31
CA ALA A 78 25.36 21.42 -3.30
C ALA A 78 26.73 22.12 -3.18
N ARG A 79 27.82 21.35 -3.26
CA ARG A 79 29.20 21.86 -3.21
C ARG A 79 29.53 22.71 -4.43
N THR A 80 29.15 22.27 -5.62
CA THR A 80 29.34 23.01 -6.88
C THR A 80 28.49 24.28 -6.93
N ALA A 81 27.28 24.25 -6.36
CA ALA A 81 26.41 25.43 -6.26
C ALA A 81 26.99 26.51 -5.31
N SER A 82 27.76 26.12 -4.28
CA SER A 82 28.32 27.05 -3.28
C SER A 82 29.66 27.67 -3.70
N THR A 83 30.38 27.12 -4.69
CA THR A 83 31.72 27.56 -5.11
C THR A 83 31.75 28.38 -6.40
N SER A 84 30.61 28.64 -7.06
CA SER A 84 30.57 29.48 -8.27
C SER A 84 30.48 30.95 -7.94
N PRO A 85 31.48 31.80 -8.31
CA PRO A 85 31.33 33.26 -8.28
C PRO A 85 30.29 33.66 -9.33
N ALA A 86 29.41 34.60 -8.96
CA ALA A 86 28.33 35.09 -9.82
C ALA A 86 28.85 35.70 -11.10
N SER A 87 28.86 34.95 -12.18
CA SER A 87 28.95 35.48 -13.58
C SER A 87 27.55 35.82 -14.07
N PRO A 88 27.37 36.90 -14.88
CA PRO A 88 26.04 37.26 -15.37
C PRO A 88 25.51 36.16 -16.29
N ARG A 89 24.56 35.41 -15.76
CA ARG A 89 23.89 34.31 -16.48
C ARG A 89 22.98 34.88 -17.56
N ALA A 90 23.20 34.43 -18.80
CA ALA A 90 22.16 34.38 -19.81
C ALA A 90 20.95 33.63 -19.20
N THR A 91 19.76 34.20 -19.35
CA THR A 91 18.50 33.68 -18.84
C THR A 91 18.35 32.20 -19.17
N PRO A 92 18.34 31.27 -18.17
CA PRO A 92 18.05 29.89 -18.44
C PRO A 92 16.55 29.79 -18.77
N VAL A 93 16.23 29.19 -19.91
CA VAL A 93 14.90 28.68 -20.17
C VAL A 93 14.52 27.79 -18.96
N ALA A 94 13.57 28.25 -18.16
CA ALA A 94 13.12 27.56 -16.96
C ALA A 94 12.68 26.14 -17.35
N ARG A 95 13.49 25.14 -17.02
CA ARG A 95 12.99 23.78 -16.88
C ARG A 95 11.97 23.86 -15.72
N GLN A 96 10.69 23.87 -16.06
CA GLN A 96 9.61 23.69 -15.10
C GLN A 96 9.83 22.34 -14.40
N GLY A 97 10.54 22.37 -13.29
CA GLY A 97 10.56 21.26 -12.36
C GLY A 97 9.12 21.04 -11.90
N ASN A 98 8.62 19.81 -12.04
CA ASN A 98 7.25 19.39 -11.71
C ASN A 98 7.05 19.36 -10.18
N ARG A 99 7.44 20.46 -9.48
CA ARG A 99 7.18 20.62 -8.04
C ARG A 99 5.71 20.98 -7.88
N ARG A 100 4.96 20.07 -7.26
CA ARG A 100 3.58 20.38 -6.86
C ARG A 100 3.60 21.54 -5.86
N PRO A 101 2.66 22.49 -5.94
CA PRO A 101 2.53 23.54 -4.92
C PRO A 101 2.28 22.90 -3.55
N LEU A 102 2.74 23.58 -2.50
CA LEU A 102 2.46 23.14 -1.14
C LEU A 102 0.95 23.27 -0.86
N PRO A 103 0.35 22.32 -0.07
CA PRO A 103 -1.08 22.30 0.18
C PRO A 103 -1.59 23.60 0.82
N ASP A 104 -2.71 24.11 0.32
CA ASP A 104 -3.28 25.40 0.75
C ASP A 104 -3.82 25.38 2.18
N HIS A 105 -4.21 24.20 2.71
CA HIS A 105 -4.76 24.04 4.06
C HIS A 105 -3.71 24.13 5.17
N LEU A 106 -2.41 24.08 4.85
CA LEU A 106 -1.36 24.19 5.87
C LEU A 106 -1.25 25.64 6.40
N PRO A 107 -1.08 25.85 7.73
CA PRO A 107 -0.83 27.17 8.28
C PRO A 107 0.44 27.76 7.69
N ARG A 108 0.40 29.05 7.37
CA ARG A 108 1.53 29.78 6.79
C ARG A 108 2.00 30.86 7.76
N GLU A 109 3.24 30.74 8.20
CA GLU A 109 3.95 31.78 8.95
C GLU A 109 4.71 32.67 7.99
N ILE A 110 4.45 33.98 8.01
CA ILE A 110 5.11 34.93 7.11
C ILE A 110 6.30 35.56 7.84
N VAL A 111 7.49 35.20 7.38
CA VAL A 111 8.75 35.81 7.87
C VAL A 111 9.21 36.85 6.87
N THR A 112 9.14 38.14 7.26
CA THR A 112 9.58 39.25 6.41
C THR A 112 11.03 39.58 6.70
N HIS A 113 11.88 39.49 5.69
CA HIS A 113 13.26 39.94 5.76
C HIS A 113 13.34 41.41 5.33
N PRO A 114 13.74 42.35 6.22
CA PRO A 114 13.85 43.77 5.86
C PRO A 114 14.91 43.97 4.79
N GLY A 115 14.59 44.77 3.80
CA GLY A 115 15.56 45.18 2.78
C GLY A 115 16.63 46.13 3.36
N PRO A 116 17.67 46.45 2.57
CA PRO A 116 18.70 47.41 2.98
C PRO A 116 18.09 48.79 3.25
N CYS A 117 18.56 49.46 4.26
CA CYS A 117 18.08 50.81 4.64
C CYS A 117 18.58 51.89 3.68
N ALA A 118 19.61 51.61 2.88
CA ALA A 118 20.18 52.53 1.89
C ALA A 118 20.56 51.74 0.60
N CYS A 119 20.56 52.44 -0.51
CA CYS A 119 20.95 51.84 -1.80
C CYS A 119 22.43 51.42 -1.76
N PRO A 120 22.78 50.16 -1.99
CA PRO A 120 24.18 49.70 -1.93
C PRO A 120 25.06 50.27 -3.07
N ALA A 121 24.47 50.85 -4.11
CA ALA A 121 25.20 51.43 -5.23
C ALA A 121 25.49 52.93 -5.05
N CYS A 122 24.59 53.73 -4.44
CA CYS A 122 24.72 55.17 -4.32
C CYS A 122 24.52 55.73 -2.91
N GLY A 123 24.21 54.89 -1.90
CA GLY A 123 24.02 55.30 -0.51
C GLY A 123 22.72 56.03 -0.22
N SER A 124 21.83 56.26 -1.20
CA SER A 124 20.57 56.98 -1.00
C SER A 124 19.58 56.17 -0.14
N ASP A 125 18.89 56.84 0.77
CA ASP A 125 17.83 56.27 1.62
C ASP A 125 16.46 56.26 0.93
N LYS A 126 16.33 56.84 -0.27
CA LYS A 126 15.07 56.91 -1.05
C LYS A 126 14.79 55.62 -1.80
N LEU A 127 14.64 54.54 -1.06
CA LEU A 127 14.30 53.24 -1.63
C LEU A 127 12.78 53.08 -1.77
N ARG A 128 12.32 52.61 -2.95
CA ARG A 128 10.91 52.28 -3.19
C ARG A 128 10.76 50.76 -3.37
N LYS A 129 9.83 50.16 -2.63
CA LYS A 129 9.46 48.74 -2.82
C LYS A 129 8.86 48.53 -4.21
N VAL A 130 9.39 47.58 -4.98
CA VAL A 130 8.93 47.24 -6.31
C VAL A 130 8.03 45.99 -6.26
N THR A 131 8.49 44.94 -5.60
CA THR A 131 7.75 43.66 -5.47
C THR A 131 8.29 42.87 -4.27
N ASN A 132 7.62 41.81 -3.89
CA ASN A 132 8.16 40.78 -3.00
C ASN A 132 8.67 39.61 -3.83
N ASP A 133 9.78 39.02 -3.44
CA ASP A 133 10.17 37.69 -3.80
C ASP A 133 9.77 36.78 -2.65
N GLU A 134 8.90 35.79 -2.92
CA GLU A 134 8.34 34.91 -1.92
C GLU A 134 8.77 33.48 -2.19
N ARG A 135 9.27 32.82 -1.16
CA ARG A 135 9.67 31.42 -1.22
C ARG A 135 9.02 30.66 -0.08
N GLU A 136 8.22 29.66 -0.42
CA GLU A 136 7.64 28.75 0.55
C GLU A 136 8.64 27.66 0.92
N VAL A 137 8.75 27.39 2.22
CA VAL A 137 9.55 26.34 2.83
C VAL A 137 8.62 25.49 3.70
N LEU A 138 8.64 24.18 3.51
CA LEU A 138 7.84 23.27 4.32
C LEU A 138 8.63 22.90 5.57
N GLU A 139 8.08 23.22 6.75
CA GLU A 139 8.63 22.85 8.05
C GLU A 139 7.78 21.73 8.69
N TYR A 140 8.43 20.84 9.44
CA TYR A 140 7.77 19.82 10.24
C TYR A 140 7.66 20.31 11.69
N ILE A 141 6.42 20.39 12.18
CA ILE A 141 6.13 20.66 13.60
C ILE A 141 5.79 19.32 14.23
N PRO A 142 6.57 18.83 15.22
CA PRO A 142 6.27 17.58 15.90
C PRO A 142 4.85 17.60 16.49
N SER A 143 4.13 16.49 16.37
CA SER A 143 2.83 16.30 17.01
C SER A 143 2.96 16.47 18.53
N HIS A 144 1.92 16.96 19.17
CA HIS A 144 1.90 17.16 20.62
C HIS A 144 0.63 16.58 21.23
N PHE A 145 0.76 16.14 22.48
CA PHE A 145 -0.39 15.68 23.26
C PHE A 145 -1.12 16.86 23.88
N LYS A 146 -2.46 16.75 23.99
CA LYS A 146 -3.27 17.68 24.78
C LYS A 146 -4.13 16.91 25.77
N VAL A 147 -4.40 17.52 26.91
CA VAL A 147 -5.32 16.98 27.93
C VAL A 147 -6.66 17.69 27.80
N VAL A 148 -7.74 16.92 27.58
CA VAL A 148 -9.11 17.44 27.59
C VAL A 148 -9.71 17.19 28.96
N VAL A 149 -10.12 18.26 29.66
CA VAL A 149 -10.71 18.17 31.00
C VAL A 149 -12.22 18.31 30.89
N HIS A 150 -12.96 17.23 31.16
CA HIS A 150 -14.43 17.24 31.22
C HIS A 150 -14.90 17.67 32.60
N VAL A 151 -15.46 18.87 32.70
CA VAL A 151 -15.99 19.42 33.95
C VAL A 151 -17.51 19.24 33.98
N ARG A 152 -18.02 18.58 35.02
CA ARG A 152 -19.46 18.36 35.24
C ARG A 152 -19.88 18.89 36.61
N PRO A 153 -20.48 20.09 36.67
CA PRO A 153 -20.97 20.63 37.94
C PRO A 153 -21.99 19.71 38.58
N LYS A 154 -21.88 19.55 39.89
CA LYS A 154 -22.95 18.95 40.73
C LYS A 154 -23.81 20.11 41.24
N LEU A 155 -25.12 20.01 41.00
CA LEU A 155 -26.09 21.01 41.41
C LEU A 155 -27.00 20.43 42.50
N SER A 156 -27.18 21.16 43.58
CA SER A 156 -28.16 20.84 44.62
C SER A 156 -29.41 21.70 44.44
N CYS A 157 -30.58 21.10 44.45
CA CYS A 157 -31.84 21.81 44.46
C CYS A 157 -32.06 22.44 45.84
N ARG A 158 -32.38 23.73 45.89
CA ARG A 158 -32.63 24.43 47.17
C ARG A 158 -33.95 24.05 47.82
N ASP A 159 -34.91 23.51 47.05
CA ASP A 159 -36.24 23.18 47.53
C ASP A 159 -36.34 21.73 48.05
N CYS A 160 -35.62 20.79 47.42
CA CYS A 160 -35.69 19.37 47.78
C CYS A 160 -34.32 18.72 48.07
N GLU A 161 -33.24 19.50 48.06
CA GLU A 161 -31.85 19.08 48.34
C GLU A 161 -31.32 17.99 47.40
N THR A 162 -32.08 17.60 46.37
CA THR A 162 -31.66 16.59 45.40
C THR A 162 -30.44 17.07 44.62
N ILE A 163 -29.39 16.22 44.56
CA ILE A 163 -28.19 16.48 43.76
C ILE A 163 -28.39 15.97 42.35
N SER A 164 -28.19 16.82 41.40
CA SER A 164 -28.20 16.49 39.97
C SER A 164 -26.86 16.80 39.30
N GLN A 165 -26.49 16.03 38.32
CA GLN A 165 -25.27 16.19 37.53
C GLN A 165 -25.50 15.74 36.09
N ALA A 166 -24.93 16.42 35.12
CA ALA A 166 -24.97 15.97 33.75
C ALA A 166 -24.31 14.59 33.58
N PRO A 167 -24.82 13.69 32.71
CA PRO A 167 -24.18 12.42 32.43
C PRO A 167 -22.76 12.63 31.88
N MET A 168 -21.88 11.66 32.09
CA MET A 168 -20.55 11.69 31.46
C MET A 168 -20.73 11.46 29.96
N PRO A 169 -20.04 12.21 29.08
CA PRO A 169 -19.96 11.86 27.68
C PRO A 169 -19.46 10.43 27.51
N SER A 170 -19.97 9.74 26.51
CA SER A 170 -19.50 8.40 26.18
C SER A 170 -18.03 8.45 25.82
N LEU A 171 -17.23 7.58 26.46
CA LEU A 171 -15.81 7.45 26.17
C LEU A 171 -15.59 6.14 25.40
N PRO A 172 -14.69 6.12 24.40
CA PRO A 172 -14.41 4.92 23.60
C PRO A 172 -13.98 3.71 24.45
N ILE A 173 -13.29 3.99 25.55
CA ILE A 173 -12.93 3.01 26.56
C ILE A 173 -13.54 3.46 27.88
N GLU A 174 -14.48 2.69 28.40
CA GLU A 174 -15.14 2.98 29.68
C GLU A 174 -14.09 3.16 30.79
N ARG A 175 -14.20 4.27 31.53
CA ARG A 175 -13.22 4.68 32.57
C ARG A 175 -11.79 4.86 32.06
N GLY A 176 -11.57 4.81 30.71
CA GLY A 176 -10.26 5.05 30.11
C GLY A 176 -9.87 6.51 30.09
N ARG A 177 -8.58 6.77 29.87
CA ARG A 177 -8.03 8.12 29.67
C ARG A 177 -7.80 8.50 28.21
N PRO A 178 -7.64 7.55 27.24
CA PRO A 178 -7.34 7.94 25.89
C PRO A 178 -8.57 8.50 25.19
N GLY A 179 -8.39 9.61 24.48
CA GLY A 179 -9.38 10.15 23.55
C GLY A 179 -9.40 9.35 22.24
N ALA A 180 -10.46 9.54 21.45
CA ALA A 180 -10.65 8.81 20.19
C ALA A 180 -9.49 9.05 19.19
N ALA A 181 -8.98 10.28 19.10
CA ALA A 181 -7.86 10.61 18.22
C ALA A 181 -6.56 9.88 18.61
N LEU A 182 -6.23 9.81 19.91
CA LEU A 182 -5.07 9.05 20.38
C LEU A 182 -5.20 7.55 20.08
N LEU A 183 -6.39 7.00 20.27
CA LEU A 183 -6.68 5.59 19.97
C LEU A 183 -6.52 5.29 18.48
N ALA A 184 -7.04 6.17 17.61
CA ALA A 184 -6.90 6.07 16.17
C ALA A 184 -5.42 6.16 15.75
N HIS A 185 -4.68 7.13 16.29
CA HIS A 185 -3.26 7.29 16.03
C HIS A 185 -2.45 6.04 16.38
N VAL A 186 -2.66 5.46 17.57
CA VAL A 186 -1.99 4.20 17.99
C VAL A 186 -2.30 3.05 17.03
N ALA A 187 -3.56 2.93 16.58
CA ALA A 187 -3.98 1.88 15.66
C ALA A 187 -3.39 2.06 14.26
N VAL A 188 -3.45 3.28 13.70
CA VAL A 188 -2.92 3.59 12.36
C VAL A 188 -1.40 3.45 12.34
N SER A 189 -0.70 4.02 13.31
CA SER A 189 0.75 3.84 13.46
C SER A 189 1.15 2.35 13.49
N LYS A 190 0.33 1.49 14.14
CA LYS A 190 0.61 0.05 14.20
C LYS A 190 0.32 -0.69 12.90
N TYR A 191 -0.84 -0.46 12.27
CA TYR A 191 -1.33 -1.29 11.17
C TYR A 191 -1.17 -0.66 9.79
N CYS A 192 -1.01 0.67 9.71
CA CYS A 192 -0.75 1.39 8.47
C CYS A 192 0.74 1.72 8.31
N ASP A 193 1.38 2.25 9.38
CA ASP A 193 2.77 2.70 9.34
C ASP A 193 3.75 1.63 9.86
N HIS A 194 3.20 0.49 10.29
CA HIS A 194 3.95 -0.69 10.72
C HIS A 194 4.84 -0.47 11.95
N LEU A 195 4.51 0.50 12.81
CA LEU A 195 5.22 0.80 14.06
C LEU A 195 4.76 -0.12 15.19
N PRO A 196 5.61 -1.02 15.71
CA PRO A 196 5.27 -1.84 16.88
C PRO A 196 5.01 -0.98 18.11
N LEU A 197 4.14 -1.45 19.03
CA LEU A 197 3.78 -0.69 20.22
C LEU A 197 4.96 -0.34 21.14
N ASN A 198 6.03 -1.15 21.16
CA ASN A 198 7.23 -0.81 21.90
C ASN A 198 7.94 0.43 21.32
N ARG A 199 8.04 0.55 19.99
CA ARG A 199 8.61 1.75 19.36
C ARG A 199 7.72 2.98 19.58
N GLN A 200 6.40 2.82 19.50
CA GLN A 200 5.47 3.90 19.82
C GLN A 200 5.64 4.39 21.27
N SER A 201 5.79 3.47 22.24
CA SER A 201 6.07 3.80 23.64
C SER A 201 7.34 4.65 23.78
N GLU A 202 8.41 4.29 23.08
CA GLU A 202 9.67 5.06 23.07
C GLU A 202 9.51 6.45 22.39
N ILE A 203 8.71 6.55 21.32
CA ILE A 203 8.43 7.81 20.63
C ILE A 203 7.69 8.75 21.59
N TYR A 204 6.61 8.29 22.22
CA TYR A 204 5.80 9.10 23.12
C TYR A 204 6.57 9.51 24.40
N ALA A 205 7.45 8.63 24.90
CA ALA A 205 8.32 8.97 26.03
C ALA A 205 9.27 10.16 25.71
N ARG A 206 9.76 10.25 24.45
CA ARG A 206 10.57 11.41 24.01
C ARG A 206 9.75 12.70 23.92
N GLU A 207 8.45 12.58 23.74
CA GLU A 207 7.49 13.71 23.75
C GLU A 207 6.99 14.02 25.17
N GLY A 208 7.54 13.38 26.20
CA GLY A 208 7.20 13.61 27.60
C GLY A 208 5.95 12.88 28.09
N VAL A 209 5.41 11.91 27.32
CA VAL A 209 4.23 11.14 27.69
C VAL A 209 4.58 9.65 27.79
N GLU A 210 4.55 9.13 29.01
CA GLU A 210 4.81 7.71 29.25
C GLU A 210 3.55 6.88 29.00
N LEU A 211 3.54 6.09 27.93
CA LEU A 211 2.52 5.13 27.58
C LEU A 211 3.13 3.72 27.48
N GLU A 212 2.78 2.87 28.40
CA GLU A 212 3.28 1.50 28.41
C GLU A 212 2.72 0.68 27.25
N ARG A 213 3.55 -0.20 26.71
CA ARG A 213 3.18 -1.15 25.65
C ARG A 213 1.94 -1.99 26.02
N SER A 214 1.85 -2.45 27.26
CA SER A 214 0.73 -3.25 27.78
C SER A 214 -0.58 -2.48 27.74
N THR A 215 -0.56 -1.21 28.13
CA THR A 215 -1.72 -0.30 28.09
C THR A 215 -2.21 -0.10 26.65
N MET A 216 -1.29 0.18 25.72
CA MET A 216 -1.65 0.33 24.30
C MET A 216 -2.14 -0.99 23.69
N ALA A 217 -1.62 -2.14 24.13
CA ALA A 217 -2.11 -3.45 23.68
C ALA A 217 -3.55 -3.73 24.17
N ASP A 218 -3.89 -3.34 25.40
CA ASP A 218 -5.28 -3.40 25.90
C ASP A 218 -6.20 -2.47 25.08
N TRP A 219 -5.76 -1.25 24.78
CA TRP A 219 -6.52 -0.34 23.92
C TRP A 219 -6.81 -0.94 22.54
N ILE A 220 -5.82 -1.52 21.90
CA ILE A 220 -6.00 -2.22 20.62
C ILE A 220 -7.04 -3.33 20.74
N GLY A 221 -7.01 -4.11 21.82
CA GLY A 221 -8.00 -5.16 22.07
C GLY A 221 -9.42 -4.63 22.19
N ARG A 222 -9.62 -3.59 23.00
CA ARG A 222 -10.92 -2.94 23.21
C ARG A 222 -11.46 -2.29 21.95
N MET A 223 -10.61 -1.58 21.23
CA MET A 223 -10.99 -0.99 19.95
C MET A 223 -11.38 -2.05 18.92
N ALA A 224 -10.62 -3.15 18.80
CA ALA A 224 -10.96 -4.22 17.87
C ALA A 224 -12.34 -4.83 18.17
N TRP A 225 -12.66 -5.00 19.45
CA TRP A 225 -14.00 -5.44 19.87
C TRP A 225 -15.08 -4.42 19.49
N LEU A 226 -14.87 -3.14 19.79
CA LEU A 226 -15.79 -2.05 19.47
C LEU A 226 -16.05 -1.93 17.97
N LEU A 227 -15.01 -2.10 17.15
CA LEU A 227 -15.04 -1.97 15.70
C LEU A 227 -15.45 -3.26 14.97
N SER A 228 -15.66 -4.37 15.67
CA SER A 228 -15.94 -5.68 15.07
C SER A 228 -17.20 -5.67 14.21
N THR A 229 -18.28 -5.02 14.68
CA THR A 229 -19.55 -4.91 13.93
C THR A 229 -19.37 -4.13 12.63
N LEU A 230 -18.58 -3.05 12.63
CA LEU A 230 -18.25 -2.30 11.42
C LEU A 230 -17.42 -3.15 10.45
N SER A 231 -16.43 -3.88 10.97
CA SER A 231 -15.62 -4.80 10.16
C SER A 231 -16.48 -5.87 9.48
N GLU A 232 -17.45 -6.45 10.18
CA GLU A 232 -18.39 -7.43 9.61
C GLU A 232 -19.36 -6.82 8.60
N ALA A 233 -19.80 -5.57 8.78
CA ALA A 233 -20.60 -4.85 7.79
C ALA A 233 -19.81 -4.66 6.47
N ILE A 234 -18.55 -4.21 6.56
CA ILE A 234 -17.64 -4.12 5.42
C ILE A 234 -17.44 -5.51 4.79
N GLY A 235 -17.25 -6.55 5.62
CA GLY A 235 -17.09 -7.92 5.19
C GLY A 235 -18.32 -8.49 4.46
N SER A 236 -19.51 -8.14 4.91
CA SER A 236 -20.75 -8.53 4.24
C SER A 236 -20.86 -7.90 2.86
N TYR A 237 -20.53 -6.62 2.74
CA TYR A 237 -20.48 -5.92 1.45
C TYR A 237 -19.42 -6.51 0.51
N ALA A 238 -18.21 -6.75 1.02
CA ALA A 238 -17.11 -7.29 0.21
C ALA A 238 -17.43 -8.67 -0.36
N ARG A 239 -18.15 -9.51 0.40
CA ARG A 239 -18.53 -10.88 0.00
C ARG A 239 -19.79 -10.96 -0.86
N ALA A 240 -20.55 -9.87 -0.98
CA ALA A 240 -21.80 -9.82 -1.76
C ALA A 240 -21.59 -9.49 -3.24
N GLY A 241 -20.36 -9.21 -3.68
CA GLY A 241 -20.05 -8.89 -5.08
C GLY A 241 -20.28 -10.07 -6.02
N PRO A 242 -20.62 -9.83 -7.31
CA PRO A 242 -20.78 -10.87 -8.33
C PRO A 242 -19.44 -11.53 -8.69
N SER A 243 -18.34 -10.85 -8.40
CA SER A 243 -16.97 -11.33 -8.57
C SER A 243 -16.14 -10.82 -7.39
N VAL A 244 -15.42 -11.72 -6.74
CA VAL A 244 -14.56 -11.39 -5.61
C VAL A 244 -13.15 -11.92 -5.84
N HIS A 245 -12.18 -11.27 -5.23
CA HIS A 245 -10.78 -11.68 -5.23
C HIS A 245 -10.41 -12.22 -3.86
N ALA A 246 -9.76 -13.36 -3.77
CA ALA A 246 -9.31 -13.91 -2.50
C ALA A 246 -7.85 -14.35 -2.57
N ASP A 247 -7.15 -14.17 -1.44
CA ASP A 247 -5.78 -14.61 -1.25
C ASP A 247 -5.47 -14.75 0.24
N ASP A 248 -4.34 -15.39 0.58
CA ASP A 248 -3.89 -15.52 1.96
C ASP A 248 -2.37 -15.28 2.09
N THR A 249 -1.97 -14.82 3.26
CA THR A 249 -0.55 -14.64 3.58
C THR A 249 -0.19 -15.32 4.90
N PRO A 250 0.98 -16.01 4.99
CA PRO A 250 1.43 -16.56 6.26
C PRO A 250 1.81 -15.45 7.23
N VAL A 251 1.47 -15.62 8.49
CA VAL A 251 1.88 -14.75 9.59
C VAL A 251 2.47 -15.59 10.72
N PRO A 252 3.70 -15.28 11.19
CA PRO A 252 4.24 -15.94 12.37
C PRO A 252 3.43 -15.56 13.61
N VAL A 253 3.13 -16.54 14.45
CA VAL A 253 2.37 -16.36 15.70
C VAL A 253 3.15 -16.95 16.86
N GLN A 254 3.31 -16.18 17.92
CA GLN A 254 3.99 -16.65 19.12
C GLN A 254 3.14 -17.71 19.84
N GLU A 255 3.78 -18.79 20.24
CA GLU A 255 3.16 -19.87 21.00
C GLU A 255 3.98 -20.11 22.26
N PRO A 256 3.45 -19.70 23.44
CA PRO A 256 4.17 -19.85 24.68
C PRO A 256 4.58 -21.31 24.95
N GLY A 257 5.82 -21.52 25.37
CA GLY A 257 6.36 -22.85 25.67
C GLY A 257 6.93 -23.65 24.50
N ARG A 258 6.71 -23.21 23.23
CA ARG A 258 7.20 -23.93 22.04
C ARG A 258 8.64 -23.59 21.63
N GLY A 259 9.16 -22.45 22.06
CA GLY A 259 10.50 -21.96 21.65
C GLY A 259 10.60 -21.47 20.20
N SER A 260 9.51 -21.57 19.40
CA SER A 260 9.42 -21.10 18.01
C SER A 260 8.01 -20.60 17.69
N THR A 261 7.89 -19.73 16.69
CA THR A 261 6.57 -19.29 16.20
C THR A 261 5.92 -20.39 15.38
N ARG A 262 4.60 -20.48 15.42
CA ARG A 262 3.79 -21.23 14.45
C ARG A 262 3.34 -20.33 13.31
N THR A 263 2.87 -20.92 12.23
CA THR A 263 2.39 -20.19 11.06
C THR A 263 0.87 -20.13 11.05
N GLY A 264 0.30 -18.97 11.39
CA GLY A 264 -1.10 -18.65 11.12
C GLY A 264 -1.27 -18.04 9.73
N ARG A 265 -2.50 -17.68 9.39
CA ARG A 265 -2.85 -17.08 8.09
C ARG A 265 -3.73 -15.85 8.29
N LEU A 266 -3.48 -14.83 7.49
CA LEU A 266 -4.43 -13.74 7.24
C LEU A 266 -4.95 -13.90 5.82
N TRP A 267 -6.25 -14.13 5.72
CA TRP A 267 -7.01 -14.21 4.47
C TRP A 267 -7.57 -12.85 4.12
N VAL A 268 -7.72 -12.56 2.84
CA VAL A 268 -8.42 -11.37 2.36
C VAL A 268 -9.44 -11.73 1.31
N VAL A 269 -10.58 -11.06 1.36
CA VAL A 269 -11.57 -11.03 0.28
C VAL A 269 -11.72 -9.58 -0.15
N VAL A 270 -11.52 -9.33 -1.43
CA VAL A 270 -11.60 -7.99 -2.01
C VAL A 270 -12.71 -7.94 -3.04
N ARG A 271 -13.57 -6.94 -2.92
CA ARG A 271 -14.49 -6.51 -3.96
C ARG A 271 -13.93 -5.24 -4.58
N ASP A 272 -13.53 -5.31 -5.85
CA ASP A 272 -13.01 -4.15 -6.60
C ASP A 272 -13.57 -4.18 -8.02
N GLU A 273 -14.65 -3.48 -8.24
CA GLU A 273 -15.38 -3.42 -9.49
C GLU A 273 -14.99 -2.21 -10.36
N ARG A 274 -13.99 -1.43 -9.94
CA ARG A 274 -13.58 -0.19 -10.62
C ARG A 274 -13.09 -0.40 -12.04
N GLY A 275 -12.59 -1.59 -12.37
CA GLY A 275 -12.15 -1.95 -13.72
C GLY A 275 -13.26 -1.96 -14.76
N TRP A 276 -14.55 -2.03 -14.34
CA TRP A 276 -15.72 -2.06 -15.22
C TRP A 276 -16.91 -1.23 -14.71
N ALA A 277 -16.91 -0.84 -13.44
CA ALA A 277 -17.91 0.02 -12.80
C ALA A 277 -17.19 1.03 -11.88
N PRO A 278 -16.57 2.10 -12.43
CA PRO A 278 -15.73 3.02 -11.65
C PRO A 278 -16.42 3.71 -10.48
N SER A 279 -17.74 3.80 -10.48
CA SER A 279 -18.52 4.39 -9.39
C SER A 279 -18.73 3.46 -8.19
N HIS A 280 -18.50 2.15 -8.34
CA HIS A 280 -18.61 1.20 -7.24
C HIS A 280 -17.49 1.37 -6.23
N ARG A 281 -17.84 1.16 -4.95
CA ARG A 281 -16.92 1.35 -3.85
C ARG A 281 -16.14 0.05 -3.57
N PRO A 282 -14.82 0.08 -3.65
CA PRO A 282 -14.03 -1.10 -3.33
C PRO A 282 -14.00 -1.35 -1.82
N ALA A 283 -13.91 -2.63 -1.44
CA ALA A 283 -13.79 -3.03 -0.04
C ALA A 283 -12.84 -4.23 0.09
N ALA A 284 -12.10 -4.28 1.20
CA ALA A 284 -11.24 -5.39 1.56
C ALA A 284 -11.62 -5.92 2.95
N TYR A 285 -11.90 -7.20 3.05
CA TYR A 285 -12.25 -7.86 4.31
C TYR A 285 -11.22 -8.90 4.67
N TYR A 286 -10.67 -8.80 5.87
CA TYR A 286 -9.64 -9.70 6.36
C TYR A 286 -10.19 -10.64 7.44
N ARG A 287 -9.63 -11.86 7.47
CA ARG A 287 -9.91 -12.85 8.49
C ARG A 287 -8.65 -13.58 8.89
N TYR A 288 -8.49 -13.84 10.17
CA TYR A 288 -7.38 -14.65 10.68
C TYR A 288 -7.77 -16.12 10.79
N SER A 289 -6.78 -17.02 10.60
CA SER A 289 -6.91 -18.43 10.98
C SER A 289 -5.61 -18.99 11.55
N PRO A 290 -5.68 -19.99 12.43
CA PRO A 290 -4.48 -20.56 13.05
C PRO A 290 -3.64 -21.40 12.11
N ASP A 291 -4.18 -21.84 10.97
CA ASP A 291 -3.51 -22.63 9.94
C ASP A 291 -4.10 -22.37 8.54
N ARG A 292 -3.57 -23.06 7.50
CA ARG A 292 -4.02 -22.93 6.09
C ARG A 292 -5.02 -24.01 5.67
N LYS A 293 -5.79 -24.60 6.57
CA LYS A 293 -6.76 -25.61 6.16
C LYS A 293 -7.89 -25.00 5.33
N GLY A 294 -8.36 -25.77 4.33
CA GLY A 294 -9.43 -25.33 3.43
C GLY A 294 -10.77 -25.03 4.11
N GLU A 295 -10.99 -25.50 5.36
CA GLU A 295 -12.18 -25.17 6.16
C GLU A 295 -12.30 -23.67 6.44
N HIS A 296 -11.16 -22.99 6.70
CA HIS A 296 -11.12 -21.55 6.95
C HIS A 296 -11.50 -20.75 5.70
N ALA A 297 -10.94 -21.14 4.55
CA ALA A 297 -11.29 -20.54 3.26
C ALA A 297 -12.78 -20.74 2.94
N ARG A 298 -13.30 -21.96 3.16
CA ARG A 298 -14.73 -22.26 2.94
C ARG A 298 -15.65 -21.46 3.86
N ALA A 299 -15.30 -21.34 5.13
CA ALA A 299 -16.08 -20.53 6.08
C ALA A 299 -16.09 -19.05 5.70
N LEU A 300 -14.95 -18.50 5.29
CA LEU A 300 -14.80 -17.11 4.86
C LEU A 300 -15.66 -16.82 3.61
N LEU A 301 -15.59 -17.70 2.61
CA LEU A 301 -16.22 -17.54 1.31
C LEU A 301 -17.64 -18.16 1.23
N ALA A 302 -18.15 -18.70 2.36
CA ALA A 302 -19.48 -19.30 2.41
C ALA A 302 -20.61 -18.38 1.93
N PRO A 303 -20.62 -17.06 2.19
CA PRO A 303 -21.63 -16.15 1.67
C PRO A 303 -21.45 -15.79 0.19
N CYS A 304 -20.24 -15.96 -0.37
CA CYS A 304 -19.93 -15.54 -1.75
C CYS A 304 -20.65 -16.39 -2.79
N ARG A 305 -21.00 -15.75 -3.90
CA ARG A 305 -21.62 -16.37 -5.09
C ARG A 305 -21.04 -15.73 -6.35
N GLY A 306 -21.10 -16.44 -7.48
CA GLY A 306 -20.58 -15.95 -8.75
C GLY A 306 -19.13 -16.32 -8.99
N PHE A 307 -18.25 -15.37 -9.22
CA PHE A 307 -16.87 -15.66 -9.62
C PHE A 307 -15.87 -15.41 -8.48
N LEU A 308 -14.88 -16.30 -8.38
CA LEU A 308 -13.77 -16.17 -7.43
C LEU A 308 -12.44 -16.12 -8.18
N HIS A 309 -11.75 -14.97 -8.08
CA HIS A 309 -10.37 -14.82 -8.52
C HIS A 309 -9.43 -15.31 -7.42
N ALA A 310 -8.58 -16.28 -7.71
CA ALA A 310 -7.64 -16.86 -6.76
C ALA A 310 -6.37 -17.40 -7.44
N ASP A 311 -5.40 -17.82 -6.60
CA ASP A 311 -4.09 -18.35 -7.00
C ASP A 311 -4.07 -19.88 -7.28
N ALA A 312 -5.23 -20.49 -7.50
CA ALA A 312 -5.39 -21.94 -7.65
C ALA A 312 -4.95 -22.76 -6.40
N TYR A 313 -5.12 -22.20 -5.21
CA TYR A 313 -4.90 -22.93 -3.98
C TYR A 313 -5.93 -24.07 -3.80
N ALA A 314 -5.46 -25.31 -3.63
CA ALA A 314 -6.32 -26.49 -3.53
C ALA A 314 -7.37 -26.44 -2.38
N GLY A 315 -7.18 -25.56 -1.39
CA GLY A 315 -8.18 -25.33 -0.33
C GLY A 315 -9.47 -24.70 -0.84
N PHE A 316 -9.47 -24.12 -2.04
CA PHE A 316 -10.65 -23.55 -2.70
C PHE A 316 -11.41 -24.59 -3.56
N ASP A 317 -10.81 -25.72 -3.94
CA ASP A 317 -11.39 -26.69 -4.90
C ASP A 317 -12.85 -27.06 -4.56
N ARG A 318 -13.14 -27.34 -3.28
CA ARG A 318 -14.49 -27.67 -2.81
C ARG A 318 -15.52 -26.55 -2.97
N LEU A 319 -15.10 -25.30 -3.16
CA LEU A 319 -15.99 -24.16 -3.40
C LEU A 319 -16.53 -24.15 -4.83
N TYR A 320 -15.83 -24.83 -5.74
CA TYR A 320 -16.18 -24.94 -7.15
C TYR A 320 -16.98 -26.21 -7.47
N GLU A 321 -17.16 -27.10 -6.47
CA GLU A 321 -17.97 -28.30 -6.63
C GLU A 321 -19.46 -27.92 -6.75
N PRO A 322 -20.23 -28.59 -7.65
CA PRO A 322 -21.67 -28.39 -7.73
C PRO A 322 -22.38 -28.76 -6.42
N ASP A 323 -23.32 -27.94 -6.01
CA ASP A 323 -24.21 -28.27 -4.90
C ASP A 323 -25.04 -29.50 -5.25
N PRO A 324 -25.07 -30.56 -4.44
CA PRO A 324 -25.80 -31.79 -4.72
C PRO A 324 -27.30 -31.59 -4.97
N ASN A 325 -27.90 -30.54 -4.39
CA ASN A 325 -29.32 -30.27 -4.50
C ASN A 325 -29.70 -29.43 -5.74
N THR A 326 -28.81 -28.52 -6.15
CA THR A 326 -29.07 -27.58 -7.26
C THR A 326 -28.35 -27.96 -8.56
N GLY A 327 -27.33 -28.83 -8.49
CA GLY A 327 -26.45 -29.18 -9.60
C GLY A 327 -25.55 -28.03 -10.09
N GLN A 328 -25.57 -26.88 -9.43
CA GLN A 328 -24.78 -25.68 -9.81
C GLN A 328 -23.71 -25.39 -8.78
N ALA A 329 -22.51 -25.06 -9.25
CA ALA A 329 -21.45 -24.56 -8.39
C ALA A 329 -21.81 -23.14 -7.90
N ARG A 330 -21.61 -22.89 -6.60
CA ARG A 330 -21.88 -21.60 -6.01
C ARG A 330 -20.85 -20.55 -6.42
N LEU A 331 -19.60 -20.96 -6.60
CA LEU A 331 -18.49 -20.15 -7.08
C LEU A 331 -17.88 -20.78 -8.33
N VAL A 332 -17.47 -19.94 -9.25
CA VAL A 332 -16.79 -20.33 -10.49
C VAL A 332 -15.37 -19.78 -10.43
N GLU A 333 -14.39 -20.65 -10.64
CA GLU A 333 -12.98 -20.30 -10.60
C GLU A 333 -12.58 -19.37 -11.73
N VAL A 334 -11.83 -18.30 -11.39
CA VAL A 334 -11.10 -17.44 -12.33
C VAL A 334 -9.63 -17.44 -11.91
N ALA A 335 -8.78 -18.10 -12.69
CA ALA A 335 -7.37 -18.23 -12.37
C ALA A 335 -6.58 -16.96 -12.77
N CYS A 336 -5.48 -16.74 -12.07
CA CYS A 336 -4.66 -15.52 -12.21
C CYS A 336 -3.57 -15.68 -13.27
N TRP A 337 -3.64 -14.92 -14.37
CA TRP A 337 -2.59 -14.89 -15.38
C TRP A 337 -1.26 -14.31 -14.87
N ALA A 338 -1.27 -13.47 -13.84
CA ALA A 338 -0.03 -12.98 -13.25
C ALA A 338 0.78 -14.13 -12.61
N HIS A 339 0.12 -15.10 -11.96
CA HIS A 339 0.76 -16.30 -11.44
C HIS A 339 1.26 -17.21 -12.54
N ALA A 340 0.44 -17.54 -13.54
CA ALA A 340 0.85 -18.36 -14.68
C ALA A 340 2.05 -17.75 -15.43
N ARG A 341 2.04 -16.41 -15.64
CA ARG A 341 3.14 -15.68 -16.24
C ARG A 341 4.41 -15.72 -15.39
N ARG A 342 4.27 -15.63 -14.06
CA ARG A 342 5.41 -15.63 -13.12
C ARG A 342 6.21 -16.93 -13.19
N GLU A 343 5.54 -18.08 -13.23
CA GLU A 343 6.17 -19.39 -13.36
C GLU A 343 7.06 -19.48 -14.63
N ILE A 344 6.54 -19.01 -15.77
CA ILE A 344 7.30 -18.97 -17.03
C ILE A 344 8.43 -17.95 -16.96
N PHE A 345 8.19 -16.80 -16.33
CA PHE A 345 9.19 -15.74 -16.20
C PHE A 345 10.38 -16.16 -15.33
N GLU A 346 10.13 -16.86 -14.20
CA GLU A 346 11.20 -17.35 -13.33
C GLU A 346 12.13 -18.30 -14.07
N GLU A 347 11.57 -19.16 -14.93
CA GLU A 347 12.38 -20.05 -15.74
C GLU A 347 13.15 -19.30 -16.85
N HIS A 348 12.50 -18.34 -17.52
CA HIS A 348 13.20 -17.48 -18.49
C HIS A 348 14.34 -16.68 -17.84
N ALA A 349 14.13 -16.16 -16.61
CA ALA A 349 15.16 -15.41 -15.89
C ALA A 349 16.42 -16.26 -15.63
N LYS A 350 16.22 -17.57 -15.34
CA LYS A 350 17.31 -18.53 -15.06
C LYS A 350 18.01 -19.00 -16.33
N THR A 351 17.24 -19.43 -17.34
CA THR A 351 17.75 -20.19 -18.49
C THR A 351 17.88 -19.39 -19.77
N LYS A 352 17.24 -18.19 -19.85
CA LYS A 352 17.11 -17.39 -21.06
C LYS A 352 16.47 -18.16 -22.24
N SER A 353 15.64 -19.16 -21.94
CA SER A 353 14.97 -19.99 -22.93
C SER A 353 14.21 -19.15 -23.96
N PRO A 354 14.44 -19.34 -25.27
CA PRO A 354 13.70 -18.64 -26.34
C PRO A 354 12.19 -18.97 -26.30
N LEU A 355 11.83 -20.22 -25.96
CA LEU A 355 10.43 -20.64 -25.85
C LEU A 355 9.72 -19.94 -24.68
N ALA A 356 10.41 -19.79 -23.54
CA ALA A 356 9.85 -19.05 -22.40
C ALA A 356 9.68 -17.57 -22.74
N ARG A 357 10.65 -16.96 -23.48
CA ARG A 357 10.55 -15.57 -23.94
C ARG A 357 9.34 -15.38 -24.86
N GLU A 358 9.17 -16.25 -25.87
CA GLU A 358 8.05 -16.17 -26.79
C GLU A 358 6.69 -16.34 -26.08
N ALA A 359 6.60 -17.27 -25.12
CA ALA A 359 5.40 -17.41 -24.29
C ALA A 359 5.09 -16.11 -23.53
N LEU A 360 6.11 -15.45 -22.96
CA LEU A 360 5.94 -14.19 -22.22
C LEU A 360 5.51 -13.02 -23.10
N GLU A 361 6.02 -12.95 -24.33
CA GLU A 361 5.64 -11.95 -25.34
C GLU A 361 4.17 -12.12 -25.71
N ARG A 362 3.73 -13.35 -26.07
CA ARG A 362 2.33 -13.67 -26.39
C ARG A 362 1.36 -13.38 -25.23
N ILE A 363 1.76 -13.68 -23.99
CA ILE A 363 1.00 -13.30 -22.79
C ILE A 363 0.96 -11.77 -22.65
N GLY A 364 2.06 -11.10 -22.97
CA GLY A 364 2.17 -9.63 -22.96
C GLY A 364 1.16 -8.95 -23.87
N ASP A 365 0.90 -9.51 -25.06
CA ASP A 365 -0.09 -8.98 -26.02
C ASP A 365 -1.51 -9.02 -25.45
N ILE A 366 -1.86 -10.08 -24.72
CA ILE A 366 -3.17 -10.19 -24.05
C ILE A 366 -3.27 -9.14 -22.93
N PHE A 367 -2.21 -8.93 -22.15
CA PHE A 367 -2.17 -7.89 -21.13
C PHE A 367 -2.26 -6.47 -21.73
N ALA A 368 -1.78 -6.25 -22.96
CA ALA A 368 -1.91 -4.98 -23.66
C ALA A 368 -3.37 -4.67 -23.99
N ILE A 369 -4.13 -5.67 -24.46
CA ILE A 369 -5.57 -5.52 -24.72
C ILE A 369 -6.32 -5.15 -23.43
N GLU A 370 -6.05 -5.85 -22.33
CA GLU A 370 -6.71 -5.57 -21.03
C GLU A 370 -6.44 -4.13 -20.54
N ARG A 371 -5.24 -3.58 -20.78
CA ARG A 371 -4.95 -2.17 -20.47
C ARG A 371 -5.76 -1.18 -21.28
N GLU A 372 -6.04 -1.48 -22.55
CA GLU A 372 -6.84 -0.63 -23.44
C GLU A 372 -8.32 -0.56 -23.01
N ILE A 373 -8.84 -1.66 -22.48
CA ILE A 373 -10.26 -1.79 -22.10
C ILE A 373 -10.53 -1.58 -20.61
N ASN A 374 -9.52 -1.26 -19.83
CA ASN A 374 -9.69 -0.98 -18.39
C ASN A 374 -10.59 0.25 -18.18
N GLY A 375 -11.56 0.13 -17.27
CA GLY A 375 -12.55 1.18 -16.99
C GLY A 375 -13.71 1.28 -18.00
N ARG A 376 -13.73 0.43 -19.05
CA ARG A 376 -14.86 0.39 -20.00
C ARG A 376 -16.01 -0.47 -19.47
N PRO A 377 -17.24 -0.23 -19.96
CA PRO A 377 -18.39 -1.06 -19.62
C PRO A 377 -18.19 -2.55 -19.92
N PRO A 378 -18.84 -3.45 -19.17
CA PRO A 378 -18.66 -4.90 -19.33
C PRO A 378 -18.91 -5.41 -20.75
N GLU A 379 -19.90 -4.86 -21.45
CA GLU A 379 -20.28 -5.24 -22.82
C GLU A 379 -19.16 -4.93 -23.81
N GLU A 380 -18.54 -3.77 -23.68
CA GLU A 380 -17.41 -3.36 -24.52
C GLU A 380 -16.17 -4.24 -24.24
N ARG A 381 -15.88 -4.46 -22.94
CA ARG A 381 -14.78 -5.35 -22.54
C ARG A 381 -14.97 -6.74 -23.12
N LEU A 382 -16.17 -7.30 -22.99
CA LEU A 382 -16.50 -8.63 -23.53
C LEU A 382 -16.31 -8.67 -25.05
N ALA A 383 -16.87 -7.71 -25.78
CA ALA A 383 -16.77 -7.65 -27.23
C ALA A 383 -15.30 -7.59 -27.72
N VAL A 384 -14.46 -6.76 -27.09
CA VAL A 384 -13.04 -6.68 -27.46
C VAL A 384 -12.29 -7.96 -27.11
N ARG A 385 -12.54 -8.56 -25.97
CA ARG A 385 -11.95 -9.84 -25.56
C ARG A 385 -12.29 -10.97 -26.54
N GLN A 386 -13.56 -11.08 -26.93
CA GLN A 386 -14.00 -12.08 -27.90
C GLN A 386 -13.33 -11.87 -29.28
N ALA A 387 -13.21 -10.61 -29.72
CA ALA A 387 -12.64 -10.32 -31.02
C ALA A 387 -11.10 -10.42 -31.07
N ARG A 388 -10.40 -10.06 -29.98
CA ARG A 388 -8.94 -9.92 -29.97
C ARG A 388 -8.22 -10.89 -29.03
N SER A 389 -8.71 -11.10 -27.80
CA SER A 389 -8.02 -11.93 -26.82
C SER A 389 -8.23 -13.42 -27.05
N VAL A 390 -9.44 -13.85 -27.47
CA VAL A 390 -9.74 -15.28 -27.74
C VAL A 390 -8.86 -15.87 -28.84
N PRO A 391 -8.65 -15.21 -30.01
CA PRO A 391 -7.72 -15.72 -31.03
C PRO A 391 -6.29 -15.87 -30.48
N LEU A 392 -5.76 -14.87 -29.76
CA LEU A 392 -4.42 -14.92 -29.17
C LEU A 392 -4.29 -16.04 -28.13
N LEU A 393 -5.32 -16.27 -27.31
CA LEU A 393 -5.35 -17.38 -26.35
C LEU A 393 -5.33 -18.74 -27.07
N THR A 394 -6.04 -18.87 -28.18
CA THR A 394 -6.05 -20.12 -29.00
C THR A 394 -4.65 -20.39 -29.55
N GLU A 395 -4.00 -19.36 -30.11
CA GLU A 395 -2.63 -19.48 -30.63
C GLU A 395 -1.61 -19.77 -29.51
N LEU A 396 -1.75 -19.10 -28.36
CA LEU A 396 -0.89 -19.33 -27.19
C LEU A 396 -1.02 -20.77 -26.68
N LYS A 397 -2.25 -21.31 -26.60
CA LYS A 397 -2.48 -22.70 -26.21
C LYS A 397 -1.76 -23.67 -27.13
N ALA A 398 -1.97 -23.53 -28.42
CA ALA A 398 -1.30 -24.38 -29.44
C ALA A 398 0.22 -24.29 -29.34
N PHE A 399 0.76 -23.05 -29.14
CA PHE A 399 2.19 -22.84 -28.95
C PHE A 399 2.72 -23.55 -27.68
N LEU A 400 2.01 -23.46 -26.53
CA LEU A 400 2.41 -24.10 -25.28
C LEU A 400 2.36 -25.64 -25.40
N GLU A 401 1.32 -26.20 -26.02
CA GLU A 401 1.18 -27.64 -26.28
C GLU A 401 2.31 -28.14 -27.18
N ASN A 402 2.62 -27.46 -28.29
CA ASN A 402 3.73 -27.77 -29.17
C ASN A 402 5.09 -27.67 -28.49
N SER A 403 5.24 -26.68 -27.60
CA SER A 403 6.48 -26.50 -26.83
C SER A 403 6.75 -27.66 -25.87
N LEU A 404 5.70 -28.25 -25.26
CA LEU A 404 5.84 -29.44 -24.41
C LEU A 404 6.38 -30.67 -25.16
N MET A 405 6.12 -30.81 -26.46
CA MET A 405 6.67 -31.89 -27.26
C MET A 405 8.17 -31.74 -27.56
N ARG A 406 8.70 -30.54 -27.43
CA ARG A 406 10.08 -30.18 -27.80
C ARG A 406 11.03 -30.05 -26.63
N ILE A 407 10.50 -30.07 -25.37
CA ILE A 407 11.30 -29.87 -24.15
C ILE A 407 11.23 -31.09 -23.23
N SER A 408 12.19 -31.20 -22.32
CA SER A 408 12.21 -32.28 -21.32
C SER A 408 10.98 -32.21 -20.40
N ARG A 409 10.29 -33.35 -20.26
CA ARG A 409 9.10 -33.50 -19.41
C ARG A 409 9.37 -33.16 -17.93
N LYS A 410 10.62 -33.32 -17.46
CA LYS A 410 11.03 -33.06 -16.08
C LYS A 410 11.56 -31.62 -15.89
N GLY A 411 11.69 -30.82 -16.96
CA GLY A 411 12.18 -29.44 -16.91
C GLY A 411 11.19 -28.51 -16.21
N GLU A 412 11.70 -27.44 -15.59
CA GLU A 412 10.87 -26.45 -14.89
C GLU A 412 9.94 -25.70 -15.85
N LEU A 413 10.41 -25.37 -17.07
CA LEU A 413 9.54 -24.80 -18.11
C LEU A 413 8.37 -25.72 -18.45
N ALA A 414 8.60 -27.04 -18.53
CA ALA A 414 7.53 -27.98 -18.77
C ALA A 414 6.53 -28.06 -17.59
N LYS A 415 6.98 -27.85 -16.36
CA LYS A 415 6.09 -27.75 -15.19
C LYS A 415 5.24 -26.49 -15.26
N ALA A 416 5.84 -25.33 -15.56
CA ALA A 416 5.15 -24.04 -15.70
C ALA A 416 4.10 -24.07 -16.82
N ILE A 417 4.44 -24.68 -17.98
CA ILE A 417 3.48 -24.84 -19.09
C ILE A 417 2.33 -25.77 -18.68
N ARG A 418 2.62 -26.93 -18.05
CA ARG A 418 1.56 -27.85 -17.56
C ARG A 418 0.67 -27.20 -16.52
N TYR A 419 1.22 -26.40 -15.62
CA TYR A 419 0.42 -25.62 -14.68
C TYR A 419 -0.56 -24.71 -15.41
N SER A 420 -0.11 -23.93 -16.38
CA SER A 420 -0.96 -23.06 -17.18
C SER A 420 -2.02 -23.84 -17.97
N LEU A 421 -1.65 -24.96 -18.62
CA LEU A 421 -2.59 -25.78 -19.38
C LEU A 421 -3.63 -26.52 -18.50
N LYS A 422 -3.24 -26.91 -17.27
CA LYS A 422 -4.18 -27.49 -16.29
C LYS A 422 -5.27 -26.49 -15.91
N LEU A 423 -4.91 -25.24 -15.75
CA LEU A 423 -5.80 -24.14 -15.35
C LEU A 423 -6.43 -23.43 -16.55
N TRP A 424 -6.21 -23.91 -17.77
CA TRP A 424 -6.58 -23.22 -19.00
C TRP A 424 -8.03 -22.73 -19.06
N PRO A 425 -9.04 -23.55 -18.69
CA PRO A 425 -10.43 -23.08 -18.66
C PRO A 425 -10.64 -21.92 -17.69
N ALA A 426 -10.05 -21.97 -16.50
CA ALA A 426 -10.15 -20.93 -15.49
C ALA A 426 -9.34 -19.67 -15.88
N LEU A 427 -8.20 -19.82 -16.58
CA LEU A 427 -7.42 -18.72 -17.12
C LEU A 427 -8.13 -18.00 -18.27
N CYS A 428 -8.94 -18.70 -19.06
CA CYS A 428 -9.71 -18.11 -20.15
C CYS A 428 -11.05 -17.51 -19.70
N ARG A 429 -11.49 -17.77 -18.48
CA ARG A 429 -12.81 -17.37 -17.97
C ARG A 429 -13.09 -15.87 -18.09
N PHE A 430 -12.08 -15.02 -17.96
CA PHE A 430 -12.23 -13.57 -18.10
C PHE A 430 -12.77 -13.14 -19.47
N THR A 431 -12.65 -13.98 -20.50
CA THR A 431 -13.21 -13.70 -21.83
C THR A 431 -14.70 -14.05 -21.94
N GLU A 432 -15.30 -14.69 -20.95
CA GLU A 432 -16.71 -15.10 -20.96
C GLU A 432 -17.63 -14.03 -20.35
N ASP A 433 -17.08 -13.15 -19.49
CA ASP A 433 -17.83 -12.09 -18.82
C ASP A 433 -16.96 -10.81 -18.71
N GLY A 434 -17.48 -9.69 -19.18
CA GLY A 434 -16.77 -8.41 -19.17
C GLY A 434 -16.49 -7.84 -17.78
N ARG A 435 -17.15 -8.35 -16.74
CA ARG A 435 -16.93 -7.96 -15.33
C ARG A 435 -15.69 -8.60 -14.72
N LEU A 436 -15.15 -9.65 -15.31
CA LEU A 436 -14.02 -10.38 -14.76
C LEU A 436 -12.70 -9.67 -15.03
N GLU A 437 -11.76 -9.85 -14.12
CA GLU A 437 -10.38 -9.41 -14.28
C GLU A 437 -9.50 -10.61 -14.73
N MET A 438 -8.46 -10.31 -15.50
CA MET A 438 -7.49 -11.31 -15.96
C MET A 438 -6.58 -11.80 -14.83
N THR A 439 -6.50 -11.03 -13.72
CA THR A 439 -5.56 -11.28 -12.62
C THR A 439 -6.22 -11.18 -11.25
N ASN A 440 -5.57 -11.74 -10.22
CA ASN A 440 -5.93 -11.59 -8.82
C ASN A 440 -5.23 -10.42 -8.13
N ASN A 441 -4.75 -9.43 -8.89
CA ASN A 441 -3.94 -8.33 -8.36
C ASN A 441 -4.66 -7.49 -7.30
N ALA A 442 -5.99 -7.47 -7.26
CA ALA A 442 -6.74 -6.75 -6.23
C ALA A 442 -6.45 -7.34 -4.84
N ALA A 443 -6.50 -8.66 -4.69
CA ALA A 443 -6.16 -9.34 -3.45
C ALA A 443 -4.66 -9.22 -3.13
N GLU A 444 -3.77 -9.36 -4.12
CA GLU A 444 -2.33 -9.22 -3.93
C GLU A 444 -1.95 -7.82 -3.40
N ARG A 445 -2.55 -6.75 -3.97
CA ARG A 445 -2.35 -5.37 -3.48
C ARG A 445 -2.86 -5.19 -2.06
N ALA A 446 -3.97 -5.81 -1.70
CA ALA A 446 -4.52 -5.76 -0.35
C ALA A 446 -3.60 -6.46 0.67
N ILE A 447 -2.98 -7.57 0.31
CA ILE A 447 -2.04 -8.31 1.18
C ILE A 447 -0.69 -7.59 1.33
N ARG A 448 -0.26 -6.82 0.34
CA ARG A 448 1.08 -6.22 0.30
C ARG A 448 1.45 -5.42 1.56
N PRO A 449 0.59 -4.58 2.17
CA PRO A 449 0.92 -3.88 3.41
C PRO A 449 1.29 -4.81 4.56
N LEU A 450 0.59 -5.95 4.69
CA LEU A 450 0.90 -6.94 5.72
C LEU A 450 2.28 -7.57 5.50
N THR A 451 2.62 -7.89 4.26
CA THR A 451 3.90 -8.52 3.94
C THR A 451 5.08 -7.59 4.18
N LEU A 452 4.91 -6.30 3.94
CA LEU A 452 5.89 -5.26 4.27
C LEU A 452 6.01 -5.08 5.80
N GLY A 453 4.88 -4.99 6.49
CA GLY A 453 4.81 -4.77 7.93
C GLY A 453 5.42 -5.90 8.76
N ARG A 454 5.39 -7.14 8.29
CA ARG A 454 5.96 -8.31 9.00
C ARG A 454 7.44 -8.14 9.37
N ARG A 455 8.20 -7.42 8.61
CA ARG A 455 9.60 -7.13 8.91
C ARG A 455 9.79 -6.24 10.15
N ASN A 456 8.83 -5.37 10.43
CA ASN A 456 8.89 -4.45 11.56
C ASN A 456 8.37 -5.07 12.86
N TRP A 457 7.29 -5.86 12.81
CA TRP A 457 6.66 -6.45 14.01
C TRP A 457 6.91 -7.97 14.16
N THR A 458 7.61 -8.60 13.22
CA THR A 458 8.14 -9.98 13.19
C THR A 458 7.11 -11.09 13.42
N PHE A 459 6.25 -11.01 14.41
CA PHE A 459 5.21 -12.01 14.73
C PHE A 459 4.00 -11.36 15.43
N LEU A 460 2.87 -12.07 15.39
CA LEU A 460 1.69 -11.80 16.24
C LEU A 460 1.89 -12.44 17.61
N GLY A 461 1.48 -11.76 18.67
CA GLY A 461 1.64 -12.25 20.04
C GLY A 461 0.71 -13.42 20.40
N SER A 462 -0.40 -13.61 19.65
CA SER A 462 -1.42 -14.64 19.88
C SER A 462 -2.38 -14.72 18.70
N ASP A 463 -3.28 -15.73 18.71
CA ASP A 463 -4.41 -15.83 17.77
C ASP A 463 -5.35 -14.63 17.85
N SER A 464 -5.67 -14.21 19.07
CA SER A 464 -6.49 -13.00 19.27
C SER A 464 -5.82 -11.74 18.72
N GLY A 465 -4.47 -11.70 18.68
CA GLY A 465 -3.71 -10.66 17.99
C GLY A 465 -3.93 -10.70 16.47
N GLY A 466 -4.10 -11.88 15.91
CA GLY A 466 -4.45 -12.08 14.49
C GLY A 466 -5.88 -11.61 14.18
N ASP A 467 -6.84 -11.95 15.02
CA ASP A 467 -8.23 -11.49 14.87
C ASP A 467 -8.34 -9.96 14.96
N ARG A 468 -7.64 -9.35 15.91
CA ARG A 468 -7.56 -7.88 16.04
C ARG A 468 -6.94 -7.23 14.80
N ALA A 469 -5.84 -7.80 14.30
CA ALA A 469 -5.22 -7.32 13.08
C ALA A 469 -6.17 -7.37 11.87
N ALA A 470 -6.96 -8.44 11.74
CA ALA A 470 -7.95 -8.57 10.68
C ALA A 470 -9.00 -7.45 10.72
N VAL A 471 -9.50 -7.07 11.89
CA VAL A 471 -10.45 -5.95 12.06
C VAL A 471 -9.84 -4.63 11.59
N PHE A 472 -8.63 -4.29 12.06
CA PHE A 472 -7.98 -3.03 11.67
C PHE A 472 -7.59 -3.01 10.20
N TYR A 473 -7.04 -4.08 9.64
CA TYR A 473 -6.72 -4.13 8.22
C TYR A 473 -7.99 -4.00 7.35
N THR A 474 -9.11 -4.57 7.77
CA THR A 474 -10.40 -4.41 7.07
C THR A 474 -10.77 -2.93 6.93
N ILE A 475 -10.76 -2.19 8.02
CA ILE A 475 -11.17 -0.78 8.03
C ILE A 475 -10.11 0.09 7.31
N ILE A 476 -8.84 -0.03 7.70
CA ILE A 476 -7.75 0.80 7.17
C ILE A 476 -7.58 0.60 5.65
N GLN A 477 -7.56 -0.64 5.17
CA GLN A 477 -7.38 -0.88 3.74
C GLN A 477 -8.62 -0.48 2.94
N THR A 478 -9.81 -0.62 3.50
CA THR A 478 -11.03 -0.13 2.86
C THR A 478 -11.05 1.40 2.77
N CYS A 479 -10.59 2.12 3.81
CA CYS A 479 -10.38 3.57 3.75
C CYS A 479 -9.42 3.93 2.60
N ARG A 480 -8.25 3.28 2.55
CA ARG A 480 -7.24 3.54 1.51
C ARG A 480 -7.73 3.25 0.09
N LEU A 481 -8.54 2.21 -0.09
CA LEU A 481 -9.14 1.87 -1.39
C LEU A 481 -10.13 2.93 -1.86
N ASN A 482 -10.71 3.69 -0.94
CA ASN A 482 -11.67 4.76 -1.20
C ASN A 482 -11.08 6.18 -1.04
N ASP A 483 -9.74 6.32 -0.98
CA ASP A 483 -9.03 7.58 -0.84
C ASP A 483 -9.43 8.39 0.43
N ILE A 484 -9.76 7.67 1.51
CA ILE A 484 -10.14 8.23 2.80
C ILE A 484 -8.96 8.14 3.76
N ASN A 485 -8.70 9.21 4.51
CA ASN A 485 -7.69 9.21 5.57
C ASN A 485 -8.13 8.24 6.68
N PRO A 486 -7.40 7.13 6.92
CA PRO A 486 -7.80 6.13 7.89
C PRO A 486 -7.73 6.62 9.34
N GLU A 487 -6.83 7.57 9.65
CA GLU A 487 -6.70 8.11 11.01
C GLU A 487 -7.87 9.02 11.33
N ALA A 488 -8.24 9.92 10.44
CA ALA A 488 -9.40 10.78 10.61
C ALA A 488 -10.71 9.98 10.68
N ASN A 489 -10.86 8.98 9.81
CA ASN A 489 -12.02 8.08 9.82
C ASN A 489 -12.12 7.30 11.14
N LEU A 490 -11.03 6.67 11.60
CA LEU A 490 -11.02 5.92 12.85
C LEU A 490 -11.25 6.82 14.07
N ALA A 491 -10.68 8.03 14.09
CA ALA A 491 -10.87 8.97 15.20
C ALA A 491 -12.35 9.35 15.36
N ASP A 492 -13.02 9.70 14.27
CA ASP A 492 -14.45 10.01 14.29
C ASP A 492 -15.30 8.79 14.67
N ILE A 493 -15.06 7.64 14.04
CA ILE A 493 -15.84 6.44 14.29
C ILE A 493 -15.67 5.96 15.75
N ILE A 494 -14.45 5.88 16.26
CA ILE A 494 -14.18 5.47 17.65
C ILE A 494 -14.87 6.42 18.62
N GLY A 495 -14.95 7.71 18.30
CA GLY A 495 -15.61 8.71 19.14
C GLY A 495 -17.13 8.54 19.27
N ARG A 496 -17.80 7.93 18.30
CA ARG A 496 -19.27 7.88 18.25
C ARG A 496 -19.89 6.48 18.13
N ILE A 497 -19.14 5.46 17.77
CA ILE A 497 -19.69 4.11 17.52
C ILE A 497 -20.35 3.49 18.77
N GLY A 498 -19.87 3.85 19.97
CA GLY A 498 -20.46 3.37 21.23
C GLY A 498 -21.92 3.78 21.43
N ASP A 499 -22.32 4.93 20.90
CA ASP A 499 -23.67 5.48 20.99
C ASP A 499 -24.46 5.32 19.69
N HIS A 500 -23.82 4.78 18.64
CA HIS A 500 -24.42 4.63 17.31
C HIS A 500 -25.30 3.36 17.26
N PRO A 501 -26.55 3.46 16.78
CA PRO A 501 -27.42 2.28 16.67
C PRO A 501 -26.82 1.21 15.74
N ALA A 502 -26.73 -0.03 16.20
CA ALA A 502 -26.18 -1.13 15.40
C ALA A 502 -26.95 -1.37 14.10
N SER A 503 -28.24 -1.07 14.05
CA SER A 503 -29.08 -1.14 12.85
C SER A 503 -28.71 -0.11 11.77
N ARG A 504 -27.91 0.90 12.10
CA ARG A 504 -27.46 1.97 11.21
C ARG A 504 -25.94 1.93 10.97
N ILE A 505 -25.31 0.78 11.21
CA ILE A 505 -23.84 0.62 11.07
C ILE A 505 -23.33 0.98 9.68
N ASP A 506 -24.17 0.83 8.65
CA ASP A 506 -23.85 1.18 7.25
C ASP A 506 -23.54 2.67 7.05
N GLU A 507 -23.95 3.55 7.97
CA GLU A 507 -23.61 4.97 7.92
C GLU A 507 -22.13 5.22 8.30
N LEU A 508 -21.53 4.27 9.00
CA LEU A 508 -20.14 4.35 9.47
C LEU A 508 -19.13 3.66 8.53
N VAL A 509 -19.60 2.94 7.50
CA VAL A 509 -18.66 2.33 6.55
C VAL A 509 -17.87 3.42 5.80
N PRO A 510 -16.59 3.18 5.47
CA PRO A 510 -15.72 4.22 4.94
C PRO A 510 -16.31 5.01 3.76
N TRP A 511 -16.93 4.36 2.80
CA TRP A 511 -17.48 5.03 1.61
C TRP A 511 -18.76 5.86 1.85
N ASN A 512 -19.42 5.68 2.99
CA ASN A 512 -20.55 6.51 3.43
C ASN A 512 -20.13 7.53 4.50
N TRP A 513 -18.92 7.41 5.02
CA TRP A 513 -18.40 8.28 6.06
C TRP A 513 -18.28 9.72 5.57
N GLN A 514 -18.77 10.64 6.40
CA GLN A 514 -18.60 12.07 6.24
C GLN A 514 -17.99 12.64 7.53
N PRO A 515 -16.91 13.43 7.44
CA PRO A 515 -16.32 14.04 8.62
C PRO A 515 -17.33 14.97 9.29
N THR A 516 -17.41 14.92 10.61
CA THR A 516 -18.16 15.91 11.38
C THR A 516 -17.42 17.25 11.31
N ASN A 517 -18.13 18.36 11.26
CA ASN A 517 -17.56 19.72 11.12
C ASN A 517 -16.50 20.08 12.19
N ALA A 518 -16.41 19.33 13.30
CA ALA A 518 -15.37 19.48 14.30
C ALA A 518 -13.97 19.07 13.81
N ASP A 519 -13.90 18.15 12.83
CA ASP A 519 -12.62 17.61 12.33
C ASP A 519 -11.97 18.51 11.26
N LEU A 520 -12.76 19.39 10.61
CA LEU A 520 -12.25 20.39 9.65
C LEU A 520 -11.50 21.56 10.33
N ALA A 521 -11.67 21.75 11.64
CA ALA A 521 -11.01 22.79 12.41
C ALA A 521 -9.69 22.28 13.09
N ALA A 522 -9.42 20.97 13.02
CA ALA A 522 -8.26 20.33 13.66
C ALA A 522 -7.26 19.73 12.65
N ALA A 523 -7.57 19.75 11.35
CA ALA A 523 -6.69 19.38 10.25
C ALA A 523 -6.07 20.61 9.60
#